data_e102aad4909aa4a61aea9e4bd2119fd3
#
_entry.id   e102aad4909aa4a61aea9e4bd2119fd3
#
_cell.length_a   1.000
_cell.length_b   1.000
_cell.length_c   1.000
_cell.angle_alpha   90.00
_cell.angle_beta   90.00
_cell.angle_gamma   90.00
#
_symmetry.space_group_name_H-M   'P 1'
#
loop_
_entity.id
_entity.type
_entity.pdbx_description
1 polymer ?
#
loop_
_entity_poly.entity_id
_entity_poly.type
_entity_poly.pdbx_seq_one_letter_code
_entity_poly.pdbx_strand_id
1 'polypeptide(L)'
;KPAETRFGLKAPALPHMLGATYDFLSNTYVHTHGATVSYAYFFDGRNGIHAELAYRSLESASASERRADPGTSVDIFAVIPHYERRFYIQRMGSFYFVRGGLGVNVYTASILTDVGKSREGLAAPVVSLALGLDFRVSRNLYLEVAARYIGDFASWNFGYDSEPLLANEGFFGGFSVGLRFGLGR
;
A
#
# COMPACT_ATOMS: atom_id res chain seq x y z
N LYS A 1 -23.94 17.01 10.17
CA LYS A 1 -24.16 16.74 11.62
C LYS A 1 -23.50 15.40 11.92
N PRO A 2 -22.70 15.27 13.00
CA PRO A 2 -22.17 13.97 13.40
C PRO A 2 -23.34 13.03 13.75
N ALA A 3 -23.29 11.81 13.26
CA ALA A 3 -24.31 10.82 13.58
C ALA A 3 -24.29 10.53 15.08
N GLU A 4 -25.36 10.87 15.77
CA GLU A 4 -25.53 10.51 17.18
C GLU A 4 -25.77 9.01 17.28
N THR A 5 -25.03 8.39 18.14
CA THR A 5 -25.10 6.94 18.38
C THR A 5 -26.02 6.67 19.57
N ARG A 6 -26.68 5.49 19.60
CA ARG A 6 -27.59 5.05 20.68
C ARG A 6 -26.98 5.12 22.10
N PHE A 7 -25.67 5.31 22.23
CA PHE A 7 -24.94 5.40 23.51
C PHE A 7 -24.27 6.75 23.74
N GLY A 8 -24.61 7.80 22.99
CA GLY A 8 -24.07 9.15 23.20
C GLY A 8 -22.59 9.33 22.83
N LEU A 9 -21.91 8.30 22.36
CA LEU A 9 -20.54 8.39 21.88
C LEU A 9 -20.55 8.92 20.44
N LYS A 10 -20.17 10.16 20.27
CA LYS A 10 -20.00 10.77 18.94
C LYS A 10 -18.73 10.19 18.29
N ALA A 11 -18.83 9.81 17.02
CA ALA A 11 -17.65 9.52 16.24
C ALA A 11 -16.69 10.71 16.27
N PRO A 12 -15.39 10.52 16.52
CA PRO A 12 -14.45 11.61 16.54
C PRO A 12 -14.43 12.29 15.17
N ALA A 13 -14.54 13.63 15.18
CA ALA A 13 -14.39 14.42 13.97
C ALA A 13 -12.89 14.54 13.66
N LEU A 14 -12.38 13.63 12.85
CA LEU A 14 -11.00 13.63 12.38
C LEU A 14 -11.00 13.88 10.88
N PRO A 15 -11.11 15.15 10.46
CA PRO A 15 -11.18 15.50 9.04
C PRO A 15 -9.86 15.21 8.30
N HIS A 16 -8.76 15.21 9.02
CA HIS A 16 -7.43 14.96 8.44
C HIS A 16 -6.75 13.81 9.18
N MET A 17 -6.10 12.94 8.45
CA MET A 17 -5.26 11.88 9.01
C MET A 17 -3.95 11.77 8.24
N LEU A 18 -2.86 11.65 8.98
CA LEU A 18 -1.54 11.28 8.47
C LEU A 18 -1.29 9.84 8.85
N GLY A 19 -0.72 9.05 7.94
CA GLY A 19 -0.41 7.66 8.17
C GLY A 19 0.99 7.28 7.73
N ALA A 20 1.53 6.27 8.41
CA ALA A 20 2.71 5.54 7.98
C ALA A 20 2.48 4.05 8.22
N THR A 21 2.59 3.26 7.17
CA THR A 21 2.37 1.81 7.21
C THR A 21 3.56 1.08 6.61
N TYR A 22 3.72 -0.17 7.02
CA TYR A 22 4.59 -1.13 6.38
C TYR A 22 3.73 -2.15 5.65
N ASP A 23 4.03 -2.34 4.37
CA ASP A 23 3.31 -3.23 3.48
C ASP A 23 4.10 -4.52 3.27
N PHE A 24 3.41 -5.65 3.28
CA PHE A 24 3.90 -6.93 2.83
C PHE A 24 2.90 -7.51 1.84
N LEU A 25 3.29 -7.59 0.58
CA LEU A 25 2.46 -8.07 -0.52
C LEU A 25 3.18 -9.19 -1.25
N SER A 26 2.44 -10.15 -1.77
CA SER A 26 3.01 -11.25 -2.53
C SER A 26 2.08 -11.72 -3.64
N ASN A 27 2.66 -12.37 -4.61
CA ASN A 27 1.99 -13.24 -5.55
C ASN A 27 2.74 -14.58 -5.60
N THR A 28 2.46 -15.42 -6.59
CA THR A 28 3.08 -16.74 -6.74
C THR A 28 4.59 -16.67 -6.94
N TYR A 29 5.09 -15.61 -7.55
CA TYR A 29 6.48 -15.50 -8.03
C TYR A 29 7.34 -14.55 -7.21
N VAL A 30 6.75 -13.51 -6.65
CA VAL A 30 7.50 -12.44 -6.01
C VAL A 30 6.84 -11.98 -4.71
N HIS A 31 7.68 -11.46 -3.82
CA HIS A 31 7.27 -10.76 -2.62
C HIS A 31 7.68 -9.29 -2.72
N THR A 32 6.84 -8.40 -2.25
CA THR A 32 7.21 -7.00 -2.08
C THR A 32 7.00 -6.59 -0.64
N HIS A 33 7.90 -5.79 -0.13
CA HIS A 33 7.77 -5.19 1.18
C HIS A 33 8.29 -3.76 1.16
N GLY A 34 7.72 -2.91 2.00
CA GLY A 34 8.15 -1.52 2.04
C GLY A 34 7.28 -0.63 2.91
N ALA A 35 7.55 0.66 2.83
CA ALA A 35 6.87 1.67 3.63
C ALA A 35 5.95 2.52 2.76
N THR A 36 4.81 2.89 3.33
CA THR A 36 3.85 3.82 2.73
C THR A 36 3.61 4.97 3.69
N VAL A 37 3.70 6.20 3.21
CA VAL A 37 3.19 7.38 3.91
C VAL A 37 1.89 7.81 3.26
N SER A 38 0.96 8.32 4.05
CA SER A 38 -0.36 8.64 3.54
C SER A 38 -0.95 9.89 4.20
N TYR A 39 -1.84 10.52 3.45
CA TYR A 39 -2.67 11.60 3.95
C TYR A 39 -4.11 11.37 3.51
N ALA A 40 -5.05 11.52 4.45
CA ALA A 40 -6.47 11.42 4.17
C ALA A 40 -7.22 12.68 4.62
N TYR A 41 -8.16 13.11 3.79
CA TYR A 41 -9.12 14.17 4.09
C TYR A 41 -10.55 13.63 4.02
N PHE A 42 -11.28 13.73 5.14
CA PHE A 42 -12.66 13.26 5.27
C PHE A 42 -13.63 14.44 5.29
N PHE A 43 -14.46 14.54 4.26
CA PHE A 43 -15.38 15.67 4.08
C PHE A 43 -16.69 15.54 4.87
N ASP A 44 -17.07 14.34 5.30
CA ASP A 44 -18.29 14.08 6.11
C ASP A 44 -18.05 13.17 7.33
N GLY A 45 -16.78 12.94 7.70
CA GLY A 45 -16.39 12.04 8.78
C GLY A 45 -16.47 10.55 8.46
N ARG A 46 -17.03 10.17 7.31
CA ARG A 46 -17.11 8.79 6.82
C ARG A 46 -16.42 8.62 5.48
N ASN A 47 -16.60 9.57 4.59
CA ASN A 47 -16.12 9.51 3.22
C ASN A 47 -14.98 10.51 3.05
N GLY A 48 -13.92 10.09 2.38
CA GLY A 48 -12.74 10.91 2.18
C GLY A 48 -11.92 10.51 0.97
N ILE A 49 -10.96 11.38 0.68
CA ILE A 49 -9.89 11.14 -0.28
C ILE A 49 -8.66 10.79 0.53
N HIS A 50 -7.95 9.76 0.10
CA HIS A 50 -6.73 9.27 0.71
C HIS A 50 -5.65 9.18 -0.36
N ALA A 51 -4.51 9.82 -0.15
CA ALA A 51 -3.35 9.76 -1.04
C ALA A 51 -2.23 8.97 -0.37
N GLU A 52 -1.63 8.05 -1.11
CA GLU A 52 -0.51 7.23 -0.69
C GLU A 52 0.72 7.48 -1.55
N LEU A 53 1.88 7.58 -0.88
CA LEU A 53 3.20 7.50 -1.48
C LEU A 53 3.90 6.28 -0.88
N ALA A 54 4.22 5.31 -1.70
CA ALA A 54 4.83 4.08 -1.26
C ALA A 54 6.19 3.84 -1.91
N TYR A 55 7.11 3.30 -1.13
CA TYR A 55 8.35 2.72 -1.59
C TYR A 55 8.38 1.25 -1.19
N ARG A 56 8.60 0.36 -2.14
CA ARG A 56 8.67 -1.09 -1.92
C ARG A 56 9.86 -1.66 -2.65
N SER A 57 10.50 -2.64 -2.05
CA SER A 57 11.47 -3.50 -2.69
C SER A 57 10.80 -4.81 -3.09
N LEU A 58 11.18 -5.33 -4.24
CA LEU A 58 10.64 -6.57 -4.79
C LEU A 58 11.71 -7.64 -4.74
N GLU A 59 11.34 -8.81 -4.22
CA GLU A 59 12.20 -9.96 -4.10
C GLU A 59 11.56 -11.20 -4.78
N SER A 60 12.36 -12.04 -5.42
CA SER A 60 11.86 -13.34 -5.90
C SER A 60 11.36 -14.20 -4.75
N ALA A 61 10.22 -14.88 -4.94
CA ALA A 61 9.69 -15.84 -3.98
C ALA A 61 10.54 -17.13 -3.92
N SER A 62 11.25 -17.45 -5.00
CA SER A 62 12.10 -18.62 -5.08
C SER A 62 13.47 -18.41 -4.43
N ALA A 63 13.81 -19.24 -3.46
CA ALA A 63 15.12 -19.20 -2.81
C ALA A 63 16.27 -19.61 -3.75
N SER A 64 15.99 -20.38 -4.79
CA SER A 64 16.96 -20.78 -5.82
C SER A 64 17.28 -19.62 -6.76
N GLU A 65 16.28 -18.86 -7.19
CA GLU A 65 16.45 -17.69 -8.05
C GLU A 65 17.19 -16.56 -7.32
N ARG A 66 16.87 -16.31 -6.02
CA ARG A 66 17.61 -15.37 -5.19
C ARG A 66 19.11 -15.67 -5.05
N ARG A 67 19.48 -16.96 -5.11
CA ARG A 67 20.89 -17.38 -5.07
C ARG A 67 21.58 -17.29 -6.41
N ALA A 68 20.82 -17.41 -7.51
CA ALA A 68 21.38 -17.42 -8.85
C ALA A 68 21.77 -16.01 -9.33
N ASP A 69 21.07 -14.97 -8.84
CA ASP A 69 21.38 -13.58 -9.21
C ASP A 69 21.28 -12.62 -8.02
N PRO A 70 22.30 -12.57 -7.16
CA PRO A 70 22.33 -11.68 -5.99
C PRO A 70 22.49 -10.19 -6.36
N GLY A 71 22.62 -9.84 -7.63
CA GLY A 71 22.87 -8.49 -8.10
C GLY A 71 21.66 -7.76 -8.66
N THR A 72 20.52 -8.43 -8.82
CA THR A 72 19.29 -7.81 -9.34
C THR A 72 18.39 -7.35 -8.20
N SER A 73 18.04 -6.07 -8.21
CA SER A 73 17.04 -5.49 -7.30
C SER A 73 16.02 -4.69 -8.09
N VAL A 74 14.75 -4.77 -7.68
CA VAL A 74 13.68 -3.97 -8.26
C VAL A 74 13.04 -3.15 -7.15
N ASP A 75 13.06 -1.85 -7.31
CA ASP A 75 12.42 -0.88 -6.43
C ASP A 75 11.14 -0.37 -7.08
N ILE A 76 10.10 -0.18 -6.28
CA ILE A 76 8.80 0.30 -6.72
C ILE A 76 8.46 1.58 -5.96
N PHE A 77 8.27 2.67 -6.68
CA PHE A 77 7.66 3.89 -6.17
C PHE A 77 6.22 3.96 -6.64
N ALA A 78 5.29 4.18 -5.72
CA ALA A 78 3.88 4.26 -6.05
C ALA A 78 3.26 5.57 -5.58
N VAL A 79 2.38 6.13 -6.42
CA VAL A 79 1.50 7.25 -6.08
C VAL A 79 0.08 6.80 -6.35
N ILE A 80 -0.73 6.66 -5.30
CA ILE A 80 -2.06 6.09 -5.43
C ILE A 80 -3.09 6.94 -4.66
N PRO A 81 -3.86 7.77 -5.36
CA PRO A 81 -5.06 8.38 -4.80
C PRO A 81 -6.17 7.33 -4.64
N HIS A 82 -6.85 7.37 -3.52
CA HIS A 82 -7.94 6.48 -3.17
C HIS A 82 -9.18 7.27 -2.74
N TYR A 83 -10.34 6.68 -2.92
CA TYR A 83 -11.52 6.97 -2.15
C TYR A 83 -11.54 6.03 -0.94
N GLU A 84 -11.76 6.59 0.27
CA GLU A 84 -11.88 5.84 1.51
C GLU A 84 -13.25 6.05 2.14
N ARG A 85 -13.91 4.97 2.53
CA ARG A 85 -15.13 4.99 3.33
C ARG A 85 -14.90 4.31 4.66
N ARG A 86 -15.19 5.03 5.76
CA ARG A 86 -15.05 4.57 7.14
C ARG A 86 -16.38 4.28 7.79
N PHE A 87 -16.37 3.28 8.68
CA PHE A 87 -17.52 2.90 9.47
C PHE A 87 -17.11 2.80 10.94
N TYR A 88 -17.76 3.56 11.79
CA TYR A 88 -17.40 3.68 13.19
C TYR A 88 -17.88 2.49 14.02
N ILE A 89 -16.98 1.90 14.82
CA ILE A 89 -17.25 0.82 15.77
C ILE A 89 -17.34 1.44 17.16
N GLN A 90 -18.56 1.71 17.63
CA GLN A 90 -18.82 2.47 18.85
C GLN A 90 -18.15 1.91 20.09
N ARG A 91 -18.21 0.58 20.29
CA ARG A 91 -17.67 -0.09 21.48
C ARG A 91 -16.17 0.05 21.62
N MET A 92 -15.47 0.21 20.52
CA MET A 92 -13.99 0.24 20.48
C MET A 92 -13.44 1.65 20.20
N GLY A 93 -14.28 2.61 19.85
CA GLY A 93 -13.82 3.92 19.39
C GLY A 93 -13.01 3.86 18.09
N SER A 94 -13.13 2.79 17.35
CA SER A 94 -12.31 2.39 16.20
C SER A 94 -13.11 2.50 14.91
N PHE A 95 -12.45 2.36 13.76
CA PHE A 95 -13.12 2.34 12.46
C PHE A 95 -12.74 1.07 11.72
N TYR A 96 -13.65 0.49 10.95
CA TYR A 96 -13.28 -0.29 9.80
C TYR A 96 -13.42 0.57 8.55
N PHE A 97 -12.61 0.29 7.54
CA PHE A 97 -12.62 1.06 6.30
C PHE A 97 -12.52 0.18 5.07
N VAL A 98 -13.04 0.72 3.97
CA VAL A 98 -12.85 0.22 2.62
C VAL A 98 -12.18 1.34 1.83
N ARG A 99 -11.14 1.00 1.09
CA ARG A 99 -10.37 1.94 0.30
C ARG A 99 -10.19 1.38 -1.10
N GLY A 100 -10.41 2.21 -2.11
CA GLY A 100 -10.21 1.84 -3.51
C GLY A 100 -9.61 3.00 -4.28
N GLY A 101 -8.65 2.73 -5.16
CA GLY A 101 -7.95 3.77 -5.89
C GLY A 101 -7.29 3.30 -7.17
N LEU A 102 -6.91 4.29 -7.97
CA LEU A 102 -6.15 4.12 -9.19
C LEU A 102 -4.89 4.98 -9.08
N GLY A 103 -3.78 4.48 -9.56
CA GLY A 103 -2.50 5.19 -9.45
C GLY A 103 -1.48 4.72 -10.46
N VAL A 104 -0.22 4.99 -10.11
CA VAL A 104 0.93 4.63 -10.94
C VAL A 104 2.00 4.01 -10.05
N ASN A 105 2.54 2.87 -10.48
CA ASN A 105 3.79 2.32 -10.00
C ASN A 105 4.92 2.73 -10.96
N VAL A 106 6.04 3.15 -10.41
CA VAL A 106 7.29 3.37 -11.15
C VAL A 106 8.28 2.32 -10.65
N TYR A 107 8.62 1.41 -11.53
CA TYR A 107 9.61 0.35 -11.29
C TYR A 107 10.98 0.84 -11.70
N THR A 108 11.98 0.52 -10.89
CA THR A 108 13.38 0.74 -11.21
C THR A 108 14.13 -0.57 -10.95
N ALA A 109 14.56 -1.23 -12.02
CA ALA A 109 15.40 -2.41 -11.93
C ALA A 109 16.88 -2.02 -11.99
N SER A 110 17.67 -2.55 -11.07
CA SER A 110 19.13 -2.49 -11.12
C SER A 110 19.63 -3.90 -11.43
N ILE A 111 20.25 -4.06 -12.60
CA ILE A 111 20.72 -5.35 -13.11
C ILE A 111 22.24 -5.32 -13.14
N LEU A 112 22.89 -6.29 -12.50
CA LEU A 112 24.32 -6.45 -12.59
C LEU A 112 24.63 -7.27 -13.86
N THR A 113 25.41 -6.66 -14.78
CA THR A 113 25.86 -7.29 -16.01
C THR A 113 27.37 -7.45 -15.98
N ASP A 114 27.92 -8.27 -16.84
CA ASP A 114 29.39 -8.47 -16.99
C ASP A 114 30.13 -7.17 -17.34
N VAL A 115 29.40 -6.17 -17.84
CA VAL A 115 29.93 -4.86 -18.25
C VAL A 115 29.70 -3.76 -17.21
N GLY A 116 28.92 -4.05 -16.14
CA GLY A 116 28.60 -3.12 -15.07
C GLY A 116 27.12 -3.10 -14.67
N LYS A 117 26.72 -2.13 -13.85
CA LYS A 117 25.31 -1.94 -13.47
C LYS A 117 24.52 -1.23 -14.55
N SER A 118 23.48 -1.86 -15.05
CA SER A 118 22.43 -1.21 -15.86
C SER A 118 21.23 -0.84 -14.99
N ARG A 119 20.51 0.23 -15.35
CA ARG A 119 19.25 0.62 -14.74
C ARG A 119 18.16 0.71 -15.79
N GLU A 120 17.07 0.05 -15.54
CA GLU A 120 15.87 0.10 -16.38
C GLU A 120 14.70 0.60 -15.55
N GLY A 121 13.81 1.38 -16.17
CA GLY A 121 12.65 1.95 -15.52
C GLY A 121 11.39 1.73 -16.34
N LEU A 122 10.27 1.46 -15.64
CA LEU A 122 8.96 1.30 -16.25
C LEU A 122 7.91 1.97 -15.36
N ALA A 123 6.97 2.69 -15.96
CA ALA A 123 5.79 3.20 -15.27
C ALA A 123 4.57 2.40 -15.68
N ALA A 124 3.75 1.97 -14.71
CA ALA A 124 2.58 1.15 -14.93
C ALA A 124 1.37 1.69 -14.17
N PRO A 125 0.19 1.75 -14.81
CA PRO A 125 -1.05 2.05 -14.10
C PRO A 125 -1.40 0.91 -13.15
N VAL A 126 -1.93 1.26 -11.96
CA VAL A 126 -2.34 0.28 -10.95
C VAL A 126 -3.73 0.57 -10.41
N VAL A 127 -4.42 -0.50 -10.01
CA VAL A 127 -5.60 -0.45 -9.15
C VAL A 127 -5.21 -0.94 -7.76
N SER A 128 -5.70 -0.28 -6.73
CA SER A 128 -5.48 -0.67 -5.34
C SER A 128 -6.80 -0.78 -4.61
N LEU A 129 -6.95 -1.86 -3.84
CA LEU A 129 -8.06 -2.08 -2.93
C LEU A 129 -7.49 -2.40 -1.54
N ALA A 130 -8.12 -1.86 -0.50
CA ALA A 130 -7.79 -2.20 0.87
C ALA A 130 -9.05 -2.31 1.74
N LEU A 131 -9.03 -3.28 2.64
CA LEU A 131 -10.02 -3.50 3.69
C LEU A 131 -9.29 -3.54 5.01
N GLY A 132 -9.66 -2.71 5.97
CA GLY A 132 -8.90 -2.65 7.20
C GLY A 132 -9.65 -2.13 8.40
N LEU A 133 -8.91 -2.09 9.50
CA LEU A 133 -9.31 -1.62 10.80
C LEU A 133 -8.32 -0.57 11.30
N ASP A 134 -8.86 0.54 11.79
CA ASP A 134 -8.14 1.55 12.56
C ASP A 134 -8.49 1.37 14.03
N PHE A 135 -7.64 0.67 14.77
CA PHE A 135 -7.80 0.48 16.21
C PHE A 135 -7.37 1.74 16.96
N ARG A 136 -8.25 2.30 17.77
CA ARG A 136 -7.92 3.47 18.56
C ARG A 136 -6.94 3.13 19.68
N VAL A 137 -5.74 3.71 19.62
CA VAL A 137 -4.70 3.59 20.66
C VAL A 137 -4.79 4.74 21.65
N SER A 138 -5.04 5.97 21.14
CA SER A 138 -5.24 7.14 21.97
C SER A 138 -6.27 8.10 21.33
N ARG A 139 -6.43 9.31 21.85
CA ARG A 139 -7.41 10.28 21.34
C ARG A 139 -7.28 10.50 19.83
N ASN A 140 -6.08 10.59 19.32
CA ASN A 140 -5.80 10.93 17.92
C ASN A 140 -4.91 9.89 17.22
N LEU A 141 -4.49 8.82 17.91
CA LEU A 141 -3.60 7.80 17.36
C LEU A 141 -4.37 6.50 17.14
N TYR A 142 -4.19 5.93 15.97
CA TYR A 142 -4.80 4.67 15.54
C TYR A 142 -3.71 3.72 15.03
N LEU A 143 -3.87 2.45 15.33
CA LEU A 143 -3.14 1.34 14.70
C LEU A 143 -3.95 0.88 13.50
N GLU A 144 -3.42 1.04 12.29
CA GLU A 144 -4.01 0.52 11.06
C GLU A 144 -3.54 -0.91 10.83
N VAL A 145 -4.48 -1.80 10.51
CA VAL A 145 -4.22 -3.14 9.98
C VAL A 145 -5.15 -3.36 8.82
N ALA A 146 -4.60 -3.67 7.64
CA ALA A 146 -5.41 -3.84 6.44
C ALA A 146 -4.94 -5.03 5.60
N ALA A 147 -5.90 -5.72 5.00
CA ALA A 147 -5.68 -6.55 3.82
C ALA A 147 -5.61 -5.64 2.60
N ARG A 148 -4.62 -5.85 1.74
CA ARG A 148 -4.39 -5.05 0.52
C ARG A 148 -4.35 -5.94 -0.70
N TYR A 149 -4.81 -5.37 -1.80
CA TYR A 149 -4.73 -5.93 -3.11
C TYR A 149 -4.29 -4.86 -4.10
N ILE A 150 -3.26 -5.14 -4.88
CA ILE A 150 -2.73 -4.24 -5.90
C ILE A 150 -2.72 -5.00 -7.22
N GLY A 151 -3.46 -4.49 -8.20
CA GLY A 151 -3.45 -4.98 -9.58
C GLY A 151 -2.62 -4.04 -10.44
N ASP A 152 -1.61 -4.58 -11.10
CA ASP A 152 -0.75 -3.88 -12.03
C ASP A 152 -1.12 -4.27 -13.45
N PHE A 153 -1.32 -3.29 -14.33
CA PHE A 153 -1.73 -3.53 -15.71
C PHE A 153 -0.56 -3.59 -16.69
N ALA A 154 0.67 -3.52 -16.21
CA ALA A 154 1.84 -3.75 -17.05
C ALA A 154 2.33 -5.18 -16.92
N SER A 155 2.52 -5.85 -18.05
CA SER A 155 3.40 -6.99 -18.13
C SER A 155 4.84 -6.48 -18.27
N TRP A 156 5.71 -6.80 -17.35
CA TRP A 156 7.12 -6.46 -17.46
C TRP A 156 7.98 -7.70 -17.26
N ASN A 157 9.04 -7.80 -18.05
CA ASN A 157 10.08 -8.80 -17.92
C ASN A 157 11.39 -8.05 -17.75
N PHE A 158 12.03 -8.20 -16.61
CA PHE A 158 13.41 -7.78 -16.41
C PHE A 158 14.30 -9.01 -16.57
N GLY A 159 15.10 -9.09 -17.64
CA GLY A 159 15.97 -10.23 -17.87
C GLY A 159 16.84 -10.09 -19.11
N TYR A 160 17.94 -10.82 -19.12
CA TYR A 160 18.87 -10.91 -20.23
C TYR A 160 18.49 -12.10 -21.12
N ASP A 161 18.52 -11.91 -22.43
CA ASP A 161 18.41 -12.94 -23.48
C ASP A 161 17.51 -14.17 -23.14
N SER A 162 16.21 -14.02 -23.31
CA SER A 162 15.21 -15.09 -23.35
C SER A 162 14.72 -15.74 -22.04
N GLU A 163 15.33 -15.49 -20.90
CA GLU A 163 14.76 -15.93 -19.61
C GLU A 163 14.38 -14.73 -18.74
N PRO A 164 13.09 -14.51 -18.44
CA PRO A 164 12.68 -13.42 -17.55
C PRO A 164 13.17 -13.70 -16.13
N LEU A 165 14.10 -12.90 -15.63
CA LEU A 165 14.56 -12.96 -14.23
C LEU A 165 13.43 -12.67 -13.23
N LEU A 166 12.48 -11.84 -13.63
CA LEU A 166 11.28 -11.52 -12.87
C LEU A 166 10.12 -11.27 -13.85
N ALA A 167 9.13 -12.15 -13.84
CA ALA A 167 7.88 -11.96 -14.56
C ALA A 167 6.78 -11.50 -13.59
N ASN A 168 6.00 -10.50 -13.95
CA ASN A 168 4.88 -10.05 -13.15
C ASN A 168 3.55 -10.52 -13.75
N GLU A 169 2.76 -11.25 -12.97
CA GLU A 169 1.37 -11.56 -13.32
C GLU A 169 0.37 -10.46 -12.91
N GLY A 170 0.87 -9.30 -12.53
CA GLY A 170 0.06 -8.10 -12.35
C GLY A 170 -0.72 -8.01 -11.04
N PHE A 171 -0.76 -9.03 -10.19
CA PHE A 171 -1.60 -9.03 -9.00
C PHE A 171 -0.85 -9.40 -7.74
N PHE A 172 -0.92 -8.53 -6.74
CA PHE A 172 -0.32 -8.73 -5.42
C PHE A 172 -1.39 -8.67 -4.35
N GLY A 173 -1.41 -9.65 -3.46
CA GLY A 173 -2.23 -9.66 -2.27
C GLY A 173 -1.39 -9.69 -1.00
N GLY A 174 -1.86 -9.10 0.08
CA GLY A 174 -1.14 -9.13 1.33
C GLY A 174 -1.76 -8.25 2.40
N PHE A 175 -0.92 -7.72 3.27
CA PHE A 175 -1.39 -6.90 4.37
C PHE A 175 -0.46 -5.71 4.61
N SER A 176 -1.01 -4.69 5.27
CA SER A 176 -0.28 -3.55 5.80
C SER A 176 -0.57 -3.36 7.28
N VAL A 177 0.45 -2.90 8.01
CA VAL A 177 0.34 -2.54 9.42
C VAL A 177 1.03 -1.20 9.64
N GLY A 178 0.43 -0.31 10.40
CA GLY A 178 1.05 0.98 10.67
C GLY A 178 0.26 1.85 11.62
N LEU A 179 0.61 3.11 11.65
CA LEU A 179 0.01 4.11 12.52
C LEU A 179 -0.65 5.21 11.69
N ARG A 180 -1.82 5.66 12.15
CA ARG A 180 -2.51 6.83 11.63
C ARG A 180 -2.73 7.85 12.74
N PHE A 181 -2.42 9.09 12.46
CA PHE A 181 -2.60 10.21 13.40
C PHE A 181 -3.67 11.16 12.88
N GLY A 182 -4.73 11.30 13.65
CA GLY A 182 -5.84 12.20 13.35
C GLY A 182 -5.53 13.63 13.74
N LEU A 183 -5.62 14.55 12.79
CA LEU A 183 -5.53 15.98 12.98
C LEU A 183 -6.95 16.54 13.02
N GLY A 184 -7.43 16.91 14.19
CA GLY A 184 -8.75 17.49 14.39
C GLY A 184 -8.80 18.34 15.63
N ARG A 185 -9.68 19.33 15.62
CA ARG A 185 -9.97 20.17 16.78
C ARG A 185 -10.86 19.44 17.79
#